data_df714e3134dea5c28a48baac484f1747
#
_entry.id   df714e3134dea5c28a48baac484f1747
#
_cell.length_a   1.000
_cell.length_b   1.000
_cell.length_c   1.000
_cell.angle_alpha   90.00
_cell.angle_beta   90.00
_cell.angle_gamma   90.00
#
_symmetry.space_group_name_H-M   'P 1'
#
loop_
_entity.id
_entity.type
_entity.pdbx_description
1 polymer ?
#
loop_
_entity_poly.entity_id
_entity_poly.type
_entity_poly.pdbx_seq_one_letter_code
_entity_poly.pdbx_strand_id
1 'polypeptide(L)'
;EKAKIERVRKITALEDSYKRCNRLLSELPGQYLTPDLKLLLLRRMEDVCNDLSGLRSGLPVEQWREGLLHRKNLIRENRDDVKPVKIDSAEKSSYVKELLQNLFKMIEAMHKSGRVDGATAKKNLKYVLFLVHKTHADLHVFQARDHIRQNQIRKAIHSYHLASTEMGKSRDNPLAMKAVKSFRTRIKELETLNTGGDVSSSSEPQSNVDKQWDTFLHDDEWKKKADYDD
;
A
#
# COMPACT_ATOMS: atom_id res chain seq x y z
N GLU A 1 39.64 19.62 -6.22
CA GLU A 1 38.95 18.78 -7.20
C GLU A 1 38.12 17.69 -6.50
N LYS A 2 38.68 16.91 -5.54
CA LYS A 2 37.94 15.89 -4.77
C LYS A 2 36.69 16.44 -4.09
N ALA A 3 36.77 17.58 -3.40
CA ALA A 3 35.62 18.20 -2.70
C ALA A 3 34.49 18.60 -3.68
N LYS A 4 34.85 19.03 -4.90
CA LYS A 4 33.87 19.37 -5.94
C LYS A 4 33.11 18.13 -6.43
N ILE A 5 33.83 17.04 -6.66
CA ILE A 5 33.26 15.76 -7.10
C ILE A 5 32.34 15.19 -6.00
N GLU A 6 32.77 15.22 -4.74
CA GLU A 6 31.99 14.74 -3.61
C GLU A 6 30.70 15.55 -3.42
N ARG A 7 30.76 16.87 -3.58
CA ARG A 7 29.58 17.74 -3.56
C ARG A 7 28.58 17.38 -4.65
N VAL A 8 29.04 17.17 -5.90
CA VAL A 8 28.18 16.77 -7.02
C VAL A 8 27.52 15.42 -6.73
N ARG A 9 28.27 14.43 -6.28
CA ARG A 9 27.73 13.11 -5.88
C ARG A 9 26.66 13.23 -4.81
N LYS A 10 26.88 14.08 -3.80
CA LYS A 10 25.91 14.32 -2.73
C LYS A 10 24.62 14.96 -3.26
N ILE A 11 24.72 15.95 -4.15
CA ILE A 11 23.57 16.60 -4.78
C ILE A 11 22.77 15.58 -5.58
N THR A 12 23.42 14.77 -6.43
CA THR A 12 22.76 13.73 -7.22
C THR A 12 22.05 12.71 -6.33
N ALA A 13 22.69 12.23 -5.27
CA ALA A 13 22.09 11.26 -4.35
C ALA A 13 20.86 11.83 -3.62
N LEU A 14 20.87 13.11 -3.26
CA LEU A 14 19.74 13.80 -2.64
C LEU A 14 18.60 14.00 -3.64
N GLU A 15 18.90 14.41 -4.87
CA GLU A 15 17.90 14.54 -5.94
C GLU A 15 17.24 13.19 -6.24
N ASP A 16 18.00 12.12 -6.34
CA ASP A 16 17.47 10.76 -6.53
C ASP A 16 16.60 10.31 -5.35
N SER A 17 16.98 10.68 -4.12
CA SER A 17 16.16 10.41 -2.93
C SER A 17 14.82 11.14 -2.99
N TYR A 18 14.80 12.41 -3.41
CA TYR A 18 13.57 13.18 -3.61
C TYR A 18 12.67 12.53 -4.68
N LYS A 19 13.24 12.20 -5.84
CA LYS A 19 12.52 11.58 -6.95
C LYS A 19 11.92 10.21 -6.54
N ARG A 20 12.66 9.40 -5.77
CA ARG A 20 12.15 8.13 -5.24
C ARG A 20 10.97 8.32 -4.31
N CYS A 21 11.04 9.26 -3.38
CA CYS A 21 9.91 9.56 -2.49
C CYS A 21 8.68 10.03 -3.29
N ASN A 22 8.88 10.92 -4.25
CA ASN A 22 7.80 11.42 -5.10
C ASN A 22 7.16 10.28 -5.92
N ARG A 23 7.97 9.37 -6.46
CA ARG A 23 7.50 8.19 -7.18
C ARG A 23 6.64 7.29 -6.28
N LEU A 24 7.07 7.02 -5.05
CA LEU A 24 6.29 6.23 -4.10
C LEU A 24 4.94 6.88 -3.78
N LEU A 25 4.89 8.20 -3.61
CA LEU A 25 3.64 8.94 -3.36
C LEU A 25 2.69 8.92 -4.56
N SER A 26 3.21 8.89 -5.79
CA SER A 26 2.41 8.99 -7.02
C SER A 26 2.01 7.63 -7.59
N GLU A 27 2.81 6.59 -7.40
CA GLU A 27 2.65 5.31 -8.10
C GLU A 27 2.16 4.17 -7.18
N LEU A 28 2.35 4.26 -5.86
CA LEU A 28 1.71 3.33 -4.95
C LEU A 28 0.19 3.50 -4.99
N PRO A 29 -0.58 2.39 -4.89
CA PRO A 29 -2.02 2.47 -4.79
C PRO A 29 -2.43 3.40 -3.66
N GLY A 30 -3.29 4.38 -3.94
CA GLY A 30 -3.65 5.41 -2.96
C GLY A 30 -4.35 4.83 -1.73
N GLN A 31 -5.10 3.74 -1.91
CA GLN A 31 -5.72 3.01 -0.82
C GLN A 31 -4.72 2.34 0.14
N TYR A 32 -3.46 2.17 -0.26
CA TYR A 32 -2.40 1.59 0.59
C TYR A 32 -1.70 2.63 1.46
N LEU A 33 -1.71 3.90 1.05
CA LEU A 33 -1.00 4.97 1.75
C LEU A 33 -1.88 5.60 2.82
N THR A 34 -1.56 5.30 4.09
CA THR A 34 -2.13 6.02 5.23
C THR A 34 -1.66 7.47 5.24
N PRO A 35 -2.39 8.42 5.87
CA PRO A 35 -1.90 9.76 6.10
C PRO A 35 -0.52 9.80 6.74
N ASP A 36 -0.25 8.93 7.72
CA ASP A 36 1.05 8.80 8.39
C ASP A 36 2.18 8.45 7.43
N LEU A 37 1.98 7.45 6.55
CA LEU A 37 2.98 7.09 5.54
C LEU A 37 3.22 8.23 4.54
N LYS A 38 2.16 8.91 4.11
CA LYS A 38 2.27 10.07 3.22
C LYS A 38 3.07 11.18 3.89
N LEU A 39 2.75 11.52 5.14
CA LEU A 39 3.48 12.54 5.90
C LEU A 39 4.93 12.15 6.16
N LEU A 40 5.21 10.86 6.39
CA LEU A 40 6.58 10.35 6.55
C LEU A 40 7.41 10.55 5.27
N LEU A 41 6.83 10.25 4.10
CA LEU A 41 7.47 10.48 2.80
C LEU A 41 7.71 11.98 2.54
N LEU A 42 6.72 12.83 2.81
CA LEU A 42 6.86 14.28 2.69
C LEU A 42 7.95 14.83 3.62
N ARG A 43 8.02 14.35 4.87
CA ARG A 43 9.09 14.71 5.80
C ARG A 43 10.47 14.36 5.24
N ARG A 44 10.63 13.16 4.64
CA ARG A 44 11.89 12.80 3.99
C ARG A 44 12.24 13.75 2.86
N MET A 45 11.26 14.16 2.06
CA MET A 45 11.47 15.12 0.97
C MET A 45 11.83 16.52 1.51
N GLU A 46 11.21 16.98 2.61
CA GLU A 46 11.58 18.22 3.31
C GLU A 46 13.04 18.17 3.80
N ASP A 47 13.48 17.06 4.40
CA ASP A 47 14.85 16.85 4.82
C ASP A 47 15.84 16.98 3.65
N VAL A 48 15.48 16.38 2.49
CA VAL A 48 16.29 16.50 1.27
C VAL A 48 16.39 17.95 0.80
N CYS A 49 15.29 18.70 0.82
CA CYS A 49 15.30 20.12 0.48
C CYS A 49 16.20 20.93 1.42
N ASN A 50 16.19 20.62 2.71
CA ASN A 50 17.06 21.29 3.69
C ASN A 50 18.55 20.99 3.41
N ASP A 51 18.87 19.71 3.15
CA ASP A 51 20.24 19.30 2.83
C ASP A 51 20.75 19.95 1.51
N LEU A 52 19.88 20.05 0.49
CA LEU A 52 20.20 20.67 -0.81
C LEU A 52 20.40 22.19 -0.72
N SER A 53 19.64 22.88 0.12
CA SER A 53 19.78 24.34 0.32
C SER A 53 21.19 24.70 0.79
N GLY A 54 21.78 23.91 1.70
CA GLY A 54 23.16 24.10 2.17
C GLY A 54 24.22 23.83 1.09
N LEU A 55 23.87 23.13 0.00
CA LEU A 55 24.82 22.73 -1.05
C LEU A 55 24.83 23.66 -2.28
N ARG A 56 23.98 24.69 -2.34
CA ARG A 56 23.84 25.57 -3.52
C ARG A 56 23.73 24.74 -4.82
N SER A 57 22.77 23.83 -4.86
CA SER A 57 22.66 22.79 -5.90
C SER A 57 22.23 23.30 -7.29
N GLY A 58 21.66 24.52 -7.38
CA GLY A 58 21.03 25.02 -8.60
C GLY A 58 19.66 24.39 -8.91
N LEU A 59 19.21 23.44 -8.09
CA LEU A 59 17.89 22.81 -8.22
C LEU A 59 16.78 23.74 -7.71
N PRO A 60 15.53 23.60 -8.19
CA PRO A 60 14.39 24.45 -7.82
C PRO A 60 13.82 24.08 -6.43
N VAL A 61 14.67 24.11 -5.40
CA VAL A 61 14.36 23.62 -4.04
C VAL A 61 13.20 24.38 -3.41
N GLU A 62 13.10 25.68 -3.64
CA GLU A 62 12.00 26.50 -3.08
C GLU A 62 10.65 26.11 -3.70
N GLN A 63 10.58 25.86 -5.00
CA GLN A 63 9.36 25.36 -5.65
C GLN A 63 8.99 23.97 -5.10
N TRP A 64 9.97 23.11 -4.83
CA TRP A 64 9.73 21.82 -4.19
C TRP A 64 9.15 21.99 -2.79
N ARG A 65 9.66 22.90 -1.98
CA ARG A 65 9.15 23.19 -0.63
C ARG A 65 7.70 23.68 -0.65
N GLU A 66 7.39 24.60 -1.55
CA GLU A 66 6.01 25.09 -1.72
C GLU A 66 5.05 23.95 -2.09
N GLY A 67 5.45 23.10 -3.04
CA GLY A 67 4.67 21.93 -3.42
C GLY A 67 4.47 20.92 -2.28
N LEU A 68 5.51 20.69 -1.46
CA LEU A 68 5.44 19.82 -0.28
C LEU A 68 4.49 20.38 0.79
N LEU A 69 4.56 21.69 1.05
CA LEU A 69 3.67 22.37 2.00
C LEU A 69 2.21 22.25 1.57
N HIS A 70 1.94 22.46 0.28
CA HIS A 70 0.60 22.33 -0.28
C HIS A 70 0.07 20.89 -0.11
N ARG A 71 0.85 19.88 -0.49
CA ARG A 71 0.48 18.45 -0.33
C ARG A 71 0.23 18.09 1.14
N LYS A 72 1.06 18.56 2.05
CA LYS A 72 0.95 18.34 3.50
C LYS A 72 -0.36 18.91 4.05
N ASN A 73 -0.77 20.08 3.59
CA ASN A 73 -2.03 20.70 3.98
C ASN A 73 -3.23 19.91 3.44
N LEU A 74 -3.19 19.46 2.18
CA LEU A 74 -4.25 18.61 1.61
C LEU A 74 -4.44 17.31 2.40
N ILE A 75 -3.35 16.65 2.81
CA ILE A 75 -3.41 15.45 3.62
C ILE A 75 -4.02 15.72 4.99
N ARG A 76 -3.61 16.80 5.66
CA ARG A 76 -4.14 17.19 6.98
C ARG A 76 -5.61 17.57 6.96
N GLU A 77 -6.06 18.15 5.86
CA GLU A 77 -7.45 18.55 5.63
C GLU A 77 -8.33 17.39 5.10
N ASN A 78 -7.76 16.18 4.92
CA ASN A 78 -8.43 15.03 4.32
C ASN A 78 -8.96 15.32 2.89
N ARG A 79 -8.30 16.20 2.16
CA ARG A 79 -8.63 16.62 0.78
C ARG A 79 -7.69 16.02 -0.26
N ASP A 80 -6.84 15.09 0.18
CA ASP A 80 -5.92 14.35 -0.67
C ASP A 80 -6.69 13.22 -1.38
N ASP A 81 -7.28 13.55 -2.51
CA ASP A 81 -8.12 12.64 -3.29
C ASP A 81 -7.24 11.74 -4.17
N VAL A 82 -6.90 10.57 -3.64
CA VAL A 82 -6.11 9.57 -4.38
C VAL A 82 -7.02 8.45 -4.87
N LYS A 83 -7.04 8.24 -6.19
CA LYS A 83 -7.84 7.19 -6.82
C LYS A 83 -7.30 5.80 -6.48
N PRO A 84 -8.17 4.87 -6.07
CA PRO A 84 -7.76 3.48 -5.82
C PRO A 84 -7.31 2.81 -7.13
N VAL A 85 -6.28 1.98 -7.02
CA VAL A 85 -5.73 1.20 -8.14
C VAL A 85 -6.05 -0.28 -7.91
N LYS A 86 -6.62 -0.95 -8.92
CA LYS A 86 -6.86 -2.40 -8.87
C LYS A 86 -5.58 -3.17 -9.17
N ILE A 87 -5.35 -4.23 -8.40
CA ILE A 87 -4.29 -5.22 -8.67
C ILE A 87 -4.91 -6.33 -9.52
N ASP A 88 -4.86 -6.17 -10.83
CA ASP A 88 -5.54 -7.00 -11.83
C ASP A 88 -4.60 -7.79 -12.75
N SER A 89 -3.30 -7.72 -12.51
CA SER A 89 -2.30 -8.49 -13.24
C SER A 89 -1.10 -8.85 -12.38
N ALA A 90 -0.38 -9.90 -12.77
CA ALA A 90 0.86 -10.32 -12.09
C ALA A 90 1.95 -9.24 -12.20
N GLU A 91 2.05 -8.55 -13.33
CA GLU A 91 2.99 -7.45 -13.57
C GLU A 91 2.72 -6.30 -12.62
N LYS A 92 1.45 -5.89 -12.49
CA LYS A 92 1.05 -4.81 -11.57
C LYS A 92 1.31 -5.19 -10.12
N SER A 93 1.00 -6.42 -9.73
CA SER A 93 1.31 -6.95 -8.39
C SER A 93 2.82 -6.91 -8.11
N SER A 94 3.64 -7.37 -9.06
CA SER A 94 5.11 -7.36 -8.93
C SER A 94 5.65 -5.94 -8.82
N TYR A 95 5.14 -5.02 -9.63
CA TYR A 95 5.53 -3.62 -9.60
C TYR A 95 5.20 -2.94 -8.25
N VAL A 96 3.98 -3.12 -7.76
CA VAL A 96 3.57 -2.58 -6.46
C VAL A 96 4.42 -3.15 -5.33
N LYS A 97 4.75 -4.45 -5.37
CA LYS A 97 5.66 -5.06 -4.38
C LYS A 97 7.06 -4.45 -4.43
N GLU A 98 7.61 -4.18 -5.62
CA GLU A 98 8.89 -3.50 -5.75
C GLU A 98 8.85 -2.10 -5.10
N LEU A 99 7.78 -1.34 -5.35
CA LEU A 99 7.58 -0.04 -4.71
C LEU A 99 7.49 -0.16 -3.17
N LEU A 100 6.77 -1.16 -2.66
CA LEU A 100 6.66 -1.42 -1.22
C LEU A 100 8.00 -1.84 -0.60
N GLN A 101 8.82 -2.63 -1.31
CA GLN A 101 10.19 -2.95 -0.86
C GLN A 101 11.08 -1.70 -0.81
N ASN A 102 10.94 -0.80 -1.78
CA ASN A 102 11.67 0.48 -1.78
C ASN A 102 11.23 1.36 -0.61
N LEU A 103 9.92 1.41 -0.33
CA LEU A 103 9.39 2.11 0.86
C LEU A 103 9.93 1.51 2.16
N PHE A 104 9.94 0.19 2.27
CA PHE A 104 10.49 -0.52 3.44
C PHE A 104 11.95 -0.12 3.69
N LYS A 105 12.81 -0.23 2.67
CA LYS A 105 14.23 0.15 2.75
C LYS A 105 14.43 1.61 3.12
N MET A 106 13.56 2.49 2.64
CA MET A 106 13.62 3.91 2.95
C MET A 106 13.30 4.17 4.43
N ILE A 107 12.25 3.54 4.98
CA ILE A 107 11.90 3.66 6.41
C ILE A 107 13.04 3.14 7.29
N GLU A 108 13.64 1.99 6.93
CA GLU A 108 14.82 1.47 7.63
C GLU A 108 16.01 2.48 7.61
N ALA A 109 16.29 3.06 6.45
CA ALA A 109 17.36 4.04 6.31
C ALA A 109 17.09 5.31 7.13
N MET A 110 15.83 5.78 7.17
CA MET A 110 15.43 6.91 8.02
C MET A 110 15.61 6.59 9.50
N HIS A 111 15.27 5.38 9.93
CA HIS A 111 15.48 4.95 11.31
C HIS A 111 16.97 4.87 11.65
N LYS A 112 17.78 4.23 10.81
CA LYS A 112 19.25 4.11 11.01
C LYS A 112 19.95 5.47 11.07
N SER A 113 19.44 6.47 10.35
CA SER A 113 19.97 7.85 10.35
C SER A 113 19.39 8.72 11.47
N GLY A 114 18.58 8.18 12.38
CA GLY A 114 17.97 8.91 13.49
C GLY A 114 16.86 9.90 13.08
N ARG A 115 16.39 9.84 11.83
CA ARG A 115 15.32 10.74 11.31
C ARG A 115 13.93 10.32 11.75
N VAL A 116 13.76 9.06 12.12
CA VAL A 116 12.52 8.45 12.62
C VAL A 116 12.85 7.62 13.85
N ASP A 117 12.05 7.74 14.89
CA ASP A 117 12.18 6.95 16.11
C ASP A 117 11.84 5.46 15.87
N GLY A 118 12.27 4.60 16.79
CA GLY A 118 12.12 3.15 16.66
C GLY A 118 10.67 2.67 16.67
N ALA A 119 9.80 3.32 17.46
CA ALA A 119 8.40 2.94 17.55
C ALA A 119 7.66 3.25 16.24
N THR A 120 7.83 4.46 15.71
CA THR A 120 7.27 4.90 14.43
C THR A 120 7.81 4.03 13.28
N ALA A 121 9.12 3.75 13.24
CA ALA A 121 9.71 2.88 12.24
C ALA A 121 9.10 1.46 12.30
N LYS A 122 9.01 0.86 13.47
CA LYS A 122 8.46 -0.49 13.67
C LYS A 122 7.00 -0.57 13.24
N LYS A 123 6.17 0.41 13.62
CA LYS A 123 4.76 0.51 13.22
C LYS A 123 4.63 0.52 11.69
N ASN A 124 5.35 1.42 11.02
CA ASN A 124 5.27 1.58 9.58
C ASN A 124 5.87 0.39 8.81
N LEU A 125 6.97 -0.20 9.28
CA LEU A 125 7.56 -1.40 8.66
C LEU A 125 6.62 -2.60 8.73
N LYS A 126 5.96 -2.84 9.87
CA LYS A 126 4.92 -3.88 9.99
C LYS A 126 3.76 -3.65 9.04
N TYR A 127 3.34 -2.40 8.90
CA TYR A 127 2.27 -2.03 7.99
C TYR A 127 2.65 -2.25 6.53
N VAL A 128 3.87 -1.89 6.12
CA VAL A 128 4.36 -2.15 4.76
C VAL A 128 4.42 -3.64 4.46
N LEU A 129 4.85 -4.49 5.41
CA LEU A 129 4.80 -5.94 5.26
C LEU A 129 3.37 -6.46 5.06
N PHE A 130 2.41 -5.95 5.84
CA PHE A 130 1.00 -6.25 5.63
C PHE A 130 0.55 -5.87 4.21
N LEU A 131 0.96 -4.71 3.68
CA LEU A 131 0.62 -4.28 2.32
C LEU A 131 1.21 -5.20 1.25
N VAL A 132 2.41 -5.75 1.46
CA VAL A 132 2.99 -6.76 0.55
C VAL A 132 2.09 -8.00 0.48
N HIS A 133 1.66 -8.52 1.62
CA HIS A 133 0.75 -9.67 1.65
C HIS A 133 -0.62 -9.33 1.07
N LYS A 134 -1.13 -8.13 1.36
CA LYS A 134 -2.37 -7.62 0.79
C LYS A 134 -2.32 -7.52 -0.74
N THR A 135 -1.20 -7.06 -1.31
CA THR A 135 -1.01 -6.98 -2.77
C THR A 135 -1.15 -8.35 -3.43
N HIS A 136 -0.59 -9.40 -2.83
CA HIS A 136 -0.76 -10.78 -3.31
C HIS A 136 -2.19 -11.26 -3.16
N ALA A 137 -2.81 -11.00 -2.00
CA ALA A 137 -4.19 -11.37 -1.76
C ALA A 137 -5.15 -10.67 -2.74
N ASP A 138 -4.95 -9.39 -3.02
CA ASP A 138 -5.77 -8.62 -3.97
C ASP A 138 -5.71 -9.24 -5.39
N LEU A 139 -4.53 -9.68 -5.82
CA LEU A 139 -4.39 -10.38 -7.10
C LEU A 139 -5.15 -11.71 -7.12
N HIS A 140 -5.04 -12.51 -6.06
CA HIS A 140 -5.77 -13.79 -5.96
C HIS A 140 -7.29 -13.60 -5.89
N VAL A 141 -7.76 -12.53 -5.21
CA VAL A 141 -9.19 -12.16 -5.20
C VAL A 141 -9.66 -11.77 -6.60
N PHE A 142 -8.88 -10.99 -7.33
CA PHE A 142 -9.18 -10.65 -8.72
C PHE A 142 -9.30 -11.91 -9.59
N GLN A 143 -8.34 -12.82 -9.49
CA GLN A 143 -8.36 -14.11 -10.21
C GLN A 143 -9.56 -14.97 -9.82
N ALA A 144 -9.89 -15.04 -8.52
CA ALA A 144 -11.06 -15.79 -8.05
C ALA A 144 -12.37 -15.26 -8.65
N ARG A 145 -12.55 -13.93 -8.68
CA ARG A 145 -13.72 -13.28 -9.28
C ARG A 145 -13.80 -13.53 -10.79
N ASP A 146 -12.65 -13.53 -11.46
CA ASP A 146 -12.59 -13.84 -12.88
C ASP A 146 -12.98 -15.30 -13.15
N HIS A 147 -12.49 -16.25 -12.35
CA HIS A 147 -12.88 -17.65 -12.43
C HIS A 147 -14.38 -17.87 -12.17
N ILE A 148 -15.00 -17.10 -11.26
CA ILE A 148 -16.46 -17.16 -11.04
C ILE A 148 -17.19 -16.71 -12.29
N ARG A 149 -16.79 -15.60 -12.94
CA ARG A 149 -17.37 -15.12 -14.18
C ARG A 149 -17.28 -16.13 -15.32
N GLN A 150 -16.22 -16.93 -15.32
CA GLN A 150 -16.01 -18.01 -16.29
C GLN A 150 -16.65 -19.35 -15.88
N ASN A 151 -17.45 -19.37 -14.80
CA ASN A 151 -18.05 -20.56 -14.21
C ASN A 151 -17.04 -21.66 -13.81
N GLN A 152 -15.82 -21.26 -13.45
CA GLN A 152 -14.74 -22.14 -13.02
C GLN A 152 -14.64 -22.18 -11.49
N ILE A 153 -15.70 -22.67 -10.82
CA ILE A 153 -15.88 -22.56 -9.36
C ILE A 153 -14.72 -23.19 -8.58
N ARG A 154 -14.20 -24.35 -8.99
CA ARG A 154 -13.05 -24.98 -8.30
C ARG A 154 -11.79 -24.13 -8.34
N LYS A 155 -11.53 -23.45 -9.46
CA LYS A 155 -10.38 -22.54 -9.58
C LYS A 155 -10.59 -21.28 -8.72
N ALA A 156 -11.82 -20.79 -8.63
CA ALA A 156 -12.16 -19.68 -7.76
C ALA A 156 -11.91 -20.00 -6.28
N ILE A 157 -12.35 -21.20 -5.82
CA ILE A 157 -12.10 -21.70 -4.47
C ILE A 157 -10.59 -21.74 -4.19
N HIS A 158 -9.80 -22.28 -5.12
CA HIS A 158 -8.35 -22.33 -4.99
C HIS A 158 -7.73 -20.94 -4.86
N SER A 159 -8.16 -19.98 -5.68
CA SER A 159 -7.66 -18.60 -5.62
C SER A 159 -8.00 -17.92 -4.29
N TYR A 160 -9.20 -18.13 -3.73
CA TYR A 160 -9.55 -17.63 -2.39
C TYR A 160 -8.73 -18.30 -1.27
N HIS A 161 -8.37 -19.57 -1.41
CA HIS A 161 -7.45 -20.23 -0.46
C HIS A 161 -6.06 -19.56 -0.49
N LEU A 162 -5.55 -19.26 -1.69
CA LEU A 162 -4.28 -18.54 -1.83
C LEU A 162 -4.35 -17.15 -1.20
N ALA A 163 -5.43 -16.39 -1.44
CA ALA A 163 -5.66 -15.10 -0.81
C ALA A 163 -5.69 -15.19 0.73
N SER A 164 -6.38 -16.20 1.26
CA SER A 164 -6.46 -16.46 2.71
C SER A 164 -5.09 -16.80 3.30
N THR A 165 -4.28 -17.59 2.58
CA THR A 165 -2.91 -17.95 2.99
C THR A 165 -2.01 -16.71 3.04
N GLU A 166 -2.09 -15.84 2.03
CA GLU A 166 -1.31 -14.59 2.01
C GLU A 166 -1.67 -13.68 3.19
N MET A 167 -2.97 -13.44 3.43
CA MET A 167 -3.40 -12.62 4.57
C MET A 167 -3.03 -13.26 5.92
N GLY A 168 -3.06 -14.58 6.00
CA GLY A 168 -2.67 -15.34 7.19
C GLY A 168 -1.20 -15.15 7.62
N LYS A 169 -0.34 -14.65 6.73
CA LYS A 169 1.05 -14.29 7.08
C LYS A 169 1.15 -13.04 7.97
N SER A 170 0.12 -12.21 7.99
CA SER A 170 0.01 -11.00 8.82
C SER A 170 -0.95 -11.21 10.00
N ARG A 171 -0.78 -12.27 10.78
CA ARG A 171 -1.70 -12.67 11.88
C ARG A 171 -1.87 -11.60 12.95
N ASP A 172 -0.84 -10.79 13.19
CA ASP A 172 -0.86 -9.72 14.18
C ASP A 172 -1.71 -8.51 13.75
N ASN A 173 -2.14 -8.49 12.47
CA ASN A 173 -2.96 -7.41 11.95
C ASN A 173 -4.45 -7.82 11.96
N PRO A 174 -5.32 -7.13 12.75
CA PRO A 174 -6.75 -7.42 12.82
C PRO A 174 -7.44 -7.37 11.45
N LEU A 175 -7.00 -6.50 10.57
CA LEU A 175 -7.54 -6.35 9.22
C LEU A 175 -7.24 -7.58 8.35
N ALA A 176 -6.03 -8.13 8.48
CA ALA A 176 -5.67 -9.36 7.79
C ALA A 176 -6.54 -10.53 8.26
N MET A 177 -6.79 -10.64 9.57
CA MET A 177 -7.63 -11.69 10.13
C MET A 177 -9.11 -11.55 9.76
N LYS A 178 -9.61 -10.32 9.66
CA LYS A 178 -10.95 -10.03 9.12
C LYS A 178 -11.06 -10.49 7.67
N ALA A 179 -10.05 -10.22 6.84
CA ALA A 179 -10.00 -10.68 5.46
C ALA A 179 -9.97 -12.22 5.36
N VAL A 180 -9.14 -12.89 6.16
CA VAL A 180 -9.10 -14.37 6.23
C VAL A 180 -10.47 -14.95 6.54
N LYS A 181 -11.18 -14.38 7.51
CA LYS A 181 -12.54 -14.82 7.86
C LYS A 181 -13.50 -14.65 6.69
N SER A 182 -13.46 -13.52 6.00
CA SER A 182 -14.29 -13.25 4.83
C SER A 182 -14.01 -14.25 3.69
N PHE A 183 -12.74 -14.53 3.40
CA PHE A 183 -12.38 -15.51 2.37
C PHE A 183 -12.87 -16.93 2.72
N ARG A 184 -12.76 -17.35 3.97
CA ARG A 184 -13.29 -18.64 4.42
C ARG A 184 -14.80 -18.76 4.24
N THR A 185 -15.54 -17.70 4.53
CA THR A 185 -16.98 -17.63 4.28
C THR A 185 -17.28 -17.79 2.79
N ARG A 186 -16.55 -17.05 1.94
CA ARG A 186 -16.73 -17.12 0.49
C ARG A 186 -16.40 -18.51 -0.07
N ILE A 187 -15.36 -19.16 0.41
CA ILE A 187 -15.00 -20.52 0.04
C ILE A 187 -16.17 -21.48 0.34
N LYS A 188 -16.75 -21.42 1.55
CA LYS A 188 -17.90 -22.26 1.91
C LYS A 188 -19.12 -22.06 1.01
N GLU A 189 -19.43 -20.81 0.67
CA GLU A 189 -20.51 -20.48 -0.28
C GLU A 189 -20.25 -21.14 -1.65
N LEU A 190 -19.03 -21.02 -2.16
CA LEU A 190 -18.66 -21.60 -3.46
C LEU A 190 -18.61 -23.13 -3.43
N GLU A 191 -18.21 -23.76 -2.33
CA GLU A 191 -18.25 -25.20 -2.12
C GLU A 191 -19.68 -25.71 -2.17
N THR A 192 -20.62 -25.02 -1.53
CA THR A 192 -22.05 -25.34 -1.57
C THR A 192 -22.60 -25.27 -3.00
N LEU A 193 -22.25 -24.25 -3.75
CA LEU A 193 -22.63 -24.13 -5.17
C LEU A 193 -22.05 -25.27 -6.02
N ASN A 194 -20.80 -25.66 -5.77
CA ASN A 194 -20.11 -26.70 -6.52
C ASN A 194 -20.70 -28.12 -6.26
N THR A 195 -21.31 -28.33 -5.09
CA THR A 195 -21.91 -29.63 -4.70
C THR A 195 -23.38 -29.77 -5.10
N GLY A 196 -23.96 -28.78 -5.80
CA GLY A 196 -25.36 -28.83 -6.26
C GLY A 196 -26.39 -28.61 -5.14
N GLY A 197 -25.99 -28.02 -4.01
CA GLY A 197 -26.90 -27.53 -2.99
C GLY A 197 -27.80 -26.46 -3.57
N ASP A 198 -29.12 -26.66 -3.45
CA ASP A 198 -30.17 -25.78 -3.95
C ASP A 198 -30.04 -24.38 -3.34
N VAL A 199 -29.40 -23.48 -4.07
CA VAL A 199 -29.49 -22.07 -3.78
C VAL A 199 -30.45 -21.49 -4.79
N SER A 200 -31.68 -21.24 -4.32
CA SER A 200 -32.72 -20.56 -5.08
C SER A 200 -32.15 -19.41 -5.89
N SER A 201 -32.34 -19.50 -7.18
CA SER A 201 -32.00 -18.53 -8.21
C SER A 201 -32.29 -17.09 -7.77
N SER A 202 -31.27 -16.33 -7.51
CA SER A 202 -31.30 -14.91 -7.65
C SER A 202 -30.09 -14.49 -8.46
N SER A 203 -30.38 -13.90 -9.62
CA SER A 203 -29.50 -13.12 -10.50
C SER A 203 -28.28 -12.56 -9.78
N GLU A 204 -27.07 -12.92 -10.25
CA GLU A 204 -25.76 -12.38 -9.89
C GLU A 204 -25.73 -11.35 -8.73
N PRO A 205 -25.76 -11.77 -7.49
CA PRO A 205 -25.36 -10.83 -6.46
C PRO A 205 -23.84 -10.93 -6.37
N GLN A 206 -23.17 -9.83 -6.66
CA GLN A 206 -21.89 -9.60 -6.00
C GLN A 206 -22.08 -10.07 -4.56
N SER A 207 -21.42 -11.16 -4.16
CA SER A 207 -21.59 -11.72 -2.83
C SER A 207 -21.44 -10.61 -1.79
N ASN A 208 -22.20 -10.66 -0.72
CA ASN A 208 -22.03 -9.70 0.39
C ASN A 208 -20.58 -9.62 0.86
N VAL A 209 -19.83 -10.70 0.72
CA VAL A 209 -18.40 -10.77 1.04
C VAL A 209 -17.57 -10.01 0.00
N ASP A 210 -17.89 -10.07 -1.28
CA ASP A 210 -17.21 -9.28 -2.31
C ASP A 210 -17.49 -7.79 -2.15
N LYS A 211 -18.73 -7.43 -1.79
CA LYS A 211 -19.08 -6.04 -1.43
C LYS A 211 -18.35 -5.58 -0.17
N GLN A 212 -18.27 -6.42 0.85
CA GLN A 212 -17.51 -6.13 2.06
C GLN A 212 -16.01 -5.99 1.78
N TRP A 213 -15.46 -6.80 0.86
CA TRP A 213 -14.07 -6.66 0.44
C TRP A 213 -13.82 -5.38 -0.35
N ASP A 214 -14.72 -5.01 -1.25
CA ASP A 214 -14.65 -3.74 -1.97
C ASP A 214 -14.82 -2.56 -1.02
N THR A 215 -15.75 -2.62 -0.06
CA THR A 215 -15.89 -1.62 1.01
C THR A 215 -14.62 -1.55 1.85
N PHE A 216 -14.05 -2.70 2.23
CA PHE A 216 -12.77 -2.77 2.94
C PHE A 216 -11.61 -2.15 2.16
N LEU A 217 -11.58 -2.30 0.84
CA LEU A 217 -10.59 -1.66 -0.04
C LEU A 217 -10.77 -0.13 -0.11
N HIS A 218 -12.02 0.35 0.00
CA HIS A 218 -12.38 1.76 -0.16
C HIS A 218 -12.64 2.46 1.17
N ASP A 219 -12.78 1.71 2.28
CA ASP A 219 -13.16 2.24 3.58
C ASP A 219 -11.96 2.87 4.30
N ASP A 220 -12.12 4.15 4.65
CA ASP A 220 -11.12 4.89 5.43
C ASP A 220 -11.07 4.46 6.91
N GLU A 221 -11.98 3.59 7.38
CA GLU A 221 -11.95 3.10 8.77
C GLU A 221 -10.69 2.31 9.11
N TRP A 222 -10.17 1.54 8.18
CA TRP A 222 -8.91 0.83 8.40
C TRP A 222 -7.71 1.78 8.47
N LYS A 223 -7.77 2.91 7.76
CA LYS A 223 -6.79 3.99 7.84
C LYS A 223 -6.83 4.65 9.23
N LYS A 224 -8.02 4.82 9.82
CA LYS A 224 -8.21 5.43 11.14
C LYS A 224 -7.82 4.51 12.28
N LYS A 225 -8.03 3.19 12.18
CA LYS A 225 -7.64 2.22 13.23
C LYS A 225 -6.14 2.00 13.35
N ALA A 226 -5.37 2.24 12.29
CA ALA A 226 -3.90 2.22 12.38
C ALA A 226 -3.34 3.32 13.28
N ASP A 227 -4.15 4.36 13.58
CA ASP A 227 -3.76 5.50 14.42
C ASP A 227 -4.12 5.34 15.91
N TYR A 228 -4.88 4.29 16.30
CA TYR A 228 -5.42 4.15 17.66
C TYR A 228 -4.83 3.02 18.51
N ASP A 229 -3.95 2.18 17.97
CA ASP A 229 -3.24 1.17 18.77
C ASP A 229 -1.90 1.73 19.29
N ASP A 230 -2.01 2.66 20.26
CA ASP A 230 -0.97 2.99 21.23
C ASP A 230 -1.08 2.07 22.45
#